data_9f9ecc957e92b49e5f7cdd8f07ee85b6
#
_entry.id   9f9ecc957e92b49e5f7cdd8f07ee85b6
#
_cell.length_a   1.000
_cell.length_b   1.000
_cell.length_c   1.000
_cell.angle_alpha   90.00
_cell.angle_beta   90.00
_cell.angle_gamma   90.00
#
_symmetry.space_group_name_H-M   'P 1'
#
loop_
_entity.id
_entity.type
_entity.pdbx_description
1 polymer ?
#
loop_
_entity_poly.entity_id
_entity_poly.type
_entity_poly.pdbx_seq_one_letter_code
_entity_poly.pdbx_strand_id
1 'polypeptide(L)'
;MKRAIILLRRRAISSIPVLLIVVIFTFFLLESASGDAVDAYLGSIGGGDAVLKQSLRESYGLDQSMFARLWLYLSSLARFDLGWSVAFNRPVGVLITERLPNTLLLMGSATALSFGIGSALGILAGARPGSVRDRMLSIGSLIVYAIPSFWLGLVLSIVFSVKLRWFPIAGVETIASGKTGFARALDIADHLVLPVGALALIYLALFLRVMRSGMAEAWKLDFVLFARAKGLSRSRIVLRHVARNALLPLVTMLGLQSAAMLGGSVVIESVFAIPGFGRLAQKAVNGRDAPLLMGIVVTSAVLVISVNFLVDLVYAALDPRIGASEGGV
;
A
#
# COMPACT_ATOMS: atom_id res chain seq x y z
N MET A 1 20.06 -19.15 -3.85
CA MET A 1 18.87 -19.85 -3.33
C MET A 1 18.92 -20.11 -1.83
N LYS A 2 19.93 -20.78 -1.26
CA LYS A 2 19.99 -21.08 0.21
C LYS A 2 19.87 -19.83 1.10
N ARG A 3 20.53 -18.70 0.76
CA ARG A 3 20.45 -17.44 1.52
C ARG A 3 19.04 -16.82 1.53
N ALA A 4 18.34 -16.83 0.39
CA ALA A 4 16.97 -16.32 0.31
C ALA A 4 16.01 -17.15 1.18
N ILE A 5 16.19 -18.47 1.24
CA ILE A 5 15.39 -19.36 2.08
C ILE A 5 15.62 -19.10 3.57
N ILE A 6 16.87 -18.83 3.98
CA ILE A 6 17.19 -18.51 5.39
C ILE A 6 16.56 -17.16 5.79
N LEU A 7 16.67 -16.15 4.93
CA LEU A 7 16.02 -14.84 5.15
C LEU A 7 14.48 -14.98 5.24
N LEU A 8 13.88 -15.76 4.33
CA LEU A 8 12.45 -16.10 4.36
C LEU A 8 12.04 -16.69 5.70
N ARG A 9 12.73 -17.75 6.13
CA ARG A 9 12.40 -18.45 7.39
C ARG A 9 12.56 -17.52 8.60
N ARG A 10 13.63 -16.74 8.68
CA ARG A 10 13.87 -15.78 9.78
C ARG A 10 12.78 -14.71 9.82
N ARG A 11 12.43 -14.12 8.67
CA ARG A 11 11.35 -13.13 8.56
C ARG A 11 9.98 -13.72 8.89
N ALA A 12 9.65 -14.90 8.38
CA ALA A 12 8.39 -15.55 8.70
C ALA A 12 8.23 -15.77 10.21
N ILE A 13 9.29 -16.27 10.87
CA ILE A 13 9.27 -16.49 12.32
C ILE A 13 9.14 -15.16 13.09
N SER A 14 9.88 -14.11 12.71
CA SER A 14 9.80 -12.79 13.38
C SER A 14 8.49 -12.06 13.12
N SER A 15 7.76 -12.40 12.04
CA SER A 15 6.48 -11.78 11.71
C SER A 15 5.30 -12.36 12.50
N ILE A 16 5.40 -13.59 12.99
CA ILE A 16 4.32 -14.23 13.76
C ILE A 16 3.99 -13.45 15.05
N PRO A 17 4.96 -13.08 15.91
CA PRO A 17 4.67 -12.29 17.10
C PRO A 17 4.04 -10.92 16.76
N VAL A 18 4.53 -10.27 15.70
CA VAL A 18 3.98 -8.98 15.25
C VAL A 18 2.51 -9.14 14.83
N LEU A 19 2.21 -10.17 14.03
CA LEU A 19 0.84 -10.46 13.60
C LEU A 19 -0.07 -10.74 14.80
N LEU A 20 0.39 -11.55 15.77
CA LEU A 20 -0.37 -11.86 16.98
C LEU A 20 -0.64 -10.60 17.80
N ILE A 21 0.35 -9.73 18.00
CA ILE A 21 0.19 -8.46 18.72
C ILE A 21 -0.84 -7.57 18.00
N VAL A 22 -0.74 -7.43 16.69
CA VAL A 22 -1.69 -6.64 15.89
C VAL A 22 -3.10 -7.18 16.02
N VAL A 23 -3.28 -8.50 15.92
CA VAL A 23 -4.59 -9.16 16.04
C VAL A 23 -5.19 -8.95 17.42
N ILE A 24 -4.42 -9.23 18.48
CA ILE A 24 -4.88 -9.11 19.86
C ILE A 24 -5.21 -7.65 20.20
N PHE A 25 -4.33 -6.72 19.81
CA PHE A 25 -4.55 -5.28 20.06
C PHE A 25 -5.79 -4.78 19.32
N THR A 26 -5.96 -5.15 18.04
CA THR A 26 -7.13 -4.76 17.24
C THR A 26 -8.41 -5.35 17.84
N PHE A 27 -8.38 -6.61 18.29
CA PHE A 27 -9.53 -7.23 18.94
C PHE A 27 -9.97 -6.43 20.17
N PHE A 28 -9.05 -6.11 21.09
CA PHE A 28 -9.40 -5.31 22.29
C PHE A 28 -9.85 -3.90 21.94
N LEU A 29 -9.27 -3.29 20.91
CA LEU A 29 -9.67 -1.97 20.43
C LEU A 29 -11.10 -1.99 19.90
N LEU A 30 -11.47 -2.98 19.11
CA LEU A 30 -12.85 -3.13 18.60
C LEU A 30 -13.84 -3.44 19.71
N GLU A 31 -13.45 -4.27 20.67
CA GLU A 31 -14.30 -4.61 21.83
C GLU A 31 -14.55 -3.41 22.74
N SER A 32 -13.57 -2.48 22.81
CA SER A 32 -13.71 -1.23 23.57
C SER A 32 -14.60 -0.19 22.89
N ALA A 33 -14.94 -0.39 21.61
CA ALA A 33 -15.81 0.51 20.88
C ALA A 33 -17.28 0.31 21.28
N SER A 34 -18.00 1.39 21.50
CA SER A 34 -19.43 1.34 21.88
C SER A 34 -20.31 0.82 20.73
N GLY A 35 -21.15 -0.20 20.99
CA GLY A 35 -22.06 -0.83 20.04
C GLY A 35 -21.38 -1.90 19.17
N ASP A 36 -22.15 -2.85 18.67
CA ASP A 36 -21.69 -3.97 17.86
C ASP A 36 -22.29 -3.95 16.44
N ALA A 37 -21.88 -4.94 15.62
CA ALA A 37 -22.36 -5.09 14.23
C ALA A 37 -23.88 -5.32 14.17
N VAL A 38 -24.47 -5.96 15.17
CA VAL A 38 -25.93 -6.18 15.24
C VAL A 38 -26.65 -4.87 15.47
N ASP A 39 -26.13 -4.01 16.37
CA ASP A 39 -26.68 -2.68 16.59
C ASP A 39 -26.61 -1.81 15.32
N ALA A 40 -25.49 -1.84 14.62
CA ALA A 40 -25.33 -1.11 13.34
C ALA A 40 -26.25 -1.67 12.24
N TYR A 41 -26.37 -2.99 12.14
CA TYR A 41 -27.25 -3.64 11.18
C TYR A 41 -28.72 -3.30 11.45
N LEU A 42 -29.18 -3.45 12.68
CA LEU A 42 -30.56 -3.11 13.06
C LEU A 42 -30.84 -1.61 12.83
N GLY A 43 -29.89 -0.74 13.14
CA GLY A 43 -30.02 0.69 12.82
C GLY A 43 -30.20 0.95 11.33
N SER A 44 -29.51 0.18 10.46
CA SER A 44 -29.59 0.35 9.00
C SER A 44 -30.92 -0.08 8.37
N ILE A 45 -31.59 -1.05 9.00
CA ILE A 45 -32.92 -1.55 8.53
C ILE A 45 -34.11 -0.89 9.21
N GLY A 46 -33.89 0.18 9.99
CA GLY A 46 -34.94 0.93 10.68
C GLY A 46 -35.32 0.40 12.05
N GLY A 47 -34.50 -0.48 12.62
CA GLY A 47 -34.71 -1.08 13.95
C GLY A 47 -35.11 -2.55 13.90
N GLY A 48 -35.24 -3.15 15.09
CA GLY A 48 -35.68 -4.54 15.28
C GLY A 48 -36.18 -4.72 16.69
N ASP A 49 -36.99 -5.74 16.94
CA ASP A 49 -37.44 -6.06 18.28
C ASP A 49 -36.31 -6.69 19.11
N ALA A 50 -36.51 -6.75 20.43
CA ALA A 50 -35.50 -7.31 21.34
C ALA A 50 -35.18 -8.79 21.05
N VAL A 51 -36.17 -9.53 20.55
CA VAL A 51 -36.02 -10.96 20.21
C VAL A 51 -35.11 -11.15 19.00
N LEU A 52 -35.30 -10.35 17.94
CA LEU A 52 -34.43 -10.36 16.77
C LEU A 52 -33.00 -9.97 17.14
N LYS A 53 -32.83 -8.92 17.96
CA LYS A 53 -31.52 -8.50 18.44
C LYS A 53 -30.80 -9.62 19.20
N GLN A 54 -31.51 -10.27 20.11
CA GLN A 54 -30.94 -11.37 20.89
C GLN A 54 -30.57 -12.56 20.01
N SER A 55 -31.45 -12.98 19.09
CA SER A 55 -31.19 -14.12 18.20
C SER A 55 -29.99 -13.86 17.26
N LEU A 56 -29.84 -12.64 16.78
CA LEU A 56 -28.68 -12.24 16.00
C LEU A 56 -27.39 -12.29 16.83
N ARG A 57 -27.41 -11.77 18.07
CA ARG A 57 -26.24 -11.83 18.95
C ARG A 57 -25.81 -13.26 19.27
N GLU A 58 -26.76 -14.15 19.53
CA GLU A 58 -26.49 -15.56 19.75
C GLU A 58 -25.90 -16.23 18.48
N SER A 59 -26.50 -15.98 17.31
CA SER A 59 -26.04 -16.55 16.06
C SER A 59 -24.62 -16.12 15.65
N TYR A 60 -24.21 -14.91 16.04
CA TYR A 60 -22.84 -14.38 15.81
C TYR A 60 -21.90 -14.60 17.01
N GLY A 61 -22.37 -15.26 18.09
CA GLY A 61 -21.56 -15.57 19.28
C GLY A 61 -21.14 -14.32 20.07
N LEU A 62 -21.86 -13.21 19.95
CA LEU A 62 -21.57 -11.96 20.64
C LEU A 62 -21.98 -11.98 22.12
N ASP A 63 -22.70 -12.99 22.56
CA ASP A 63 -23.11 -13.26 23.92
C ASP A 63 -22.02 -13.94 24.78
N GLN A 64 -20.97 -14.45 24.15
CA GLN A 64 -19.87 -15.12 24.83
C GLN A 64 -18.93 -14.13 25.53
N SER A 65 -18.16 -14.63 26.53
CA SER A 65 -17.15 -13.82 27.19
C SER A 65 -16.07 -13.36 26.19
N MET A 66 -15.52 -12.17 26.41
CA MET A 66 -14.50 -11.54 25.55
C MET A 66 -13.30 -12.48 25.30
N PHE A 67 -12.84 -13.20 26.32
CA PHE A 67 -11.72 -14.16 26.16
C PHE A 67 -12.10 -15.39 25.33
N ALA A 68 -13.34 -15.87 25.46
CA ALA A 68 -13.84 -16.97 24.62
C ALA A 68 -13.90 -16.56 23.15
N ARG A 69 -14.39 -15.36 22.86
CA ARG A 69 -14.44 -14.78 21.50
C ARG A 69 -13.06 -14.60 20.92
N LEU A 70 -12.09 -14.08 21.70
CA LEU A 70 -10.69 -13.97 21.26
C LEU A 70 -10.10 -15.34 20.92
N TRP A 71 -10.32 -16.36 21.80
CA TRP A 71 -9.82 -17.71 21.55
C TRP A 71 -10.43 -18.35 20.29
N LEU A 72 -11.75 -18.21 20.12
CA LEU A 72 -12.43 -18.67 18.92
C LEU A 72 -11.87 -18.00 17.67
N TYR A 73 -11.67 -16.68 17.70
CA TYR A 73 -11.10 -15.96 16.58
C TYR A 73 -9.67 -16.43 16.24
N LEU A 74 -8.80 -16.56 17.24
CA LEU A 74 -7.43 -17.05 17.03
C LEU A 74 -7.40 -18.49 16.50
N SER A 75 -8.30 -19.35 16.98
CA SER A 75 -8.42 -20.72 16.50
C SER A 75 -8.95 -20.82 15.06
N SER A 76 -9.88 -19.95 14.68
CA SER A 76 -10.38 -19.82 13.29
C SER A 76 -9.29 -19.28 12.38
N LEU A 77 -8.57 -18.24 12.82
CA LEU A 77 -7.45 -17.68 12.08
C LEU A 77 -6.34 -18.71 11.80
N ALA A 78 -6.05 -19.59 12.77
CA ALA A 78 -5.08 -20.68 12.59
C ALA A 78 -5.52 -21.70 11.52
N ARG A 79 -6.82 -21.77 11.20
CA ARG A 79 -7.41 -22.57 10.13
C ARG A 79 -7.63 -21.79 8.83
N PHE A 80 -7.11 -20.55 8.74
CA PHE A 80 -7.34 -19.60 7.64
C PHE A 80 -8.80 -19.20 7.45
N ASP A 81 -9.62 -19.33 8.48
CA ASP A 81 -10.99 -18.84 8.48
C ASP A 81 -11.03 -17.45 9.12
N LEU A 82 -11.39 -16.46 8.31
CA LEU A 82 -11.50 -15.05 8.71
C LEU A 82 -12.90 -14.71 9.27
N GLY A 83 -13.80 -15.69 9.32
CA GLY A 83 -15.16 -15.54 9.81
C GLY A 83 -16.15 -15.02 8.77
N TRP A 84 -17.29 -14.55 9.27
CA TRP A 84 -18.44 -14.12 8.49
C TRP A 84 -18.76 -12.65 8.74
N SER A 85 -18.96 -11.89 7.67
CA SER A 85 -19.34 -10.48 7.73
C SER A 85 -20.84 -10.36 8.00
N VAL A 86 -21.20 -9.62 9.05
CA VAL A 86 -22.62 -9.34 9.40
C VAL A 86 -23.24 -8.37 8.41
N ALA A 87 -22.52 -7.30 8.09
CA ALA A 87 -23.01 -6.25 7.19
C ALA A 87 -23.24 -6.71 5.75
N PHE A 88 -22.45 -7.65 5.26
CA PHE A 88 -22.54 -8.15 3.88
C PHE A 88 -23.19 -9.54 3.79
N ASN A 89 -23.43 -10.21 4.91
CA ASN A 89 -23.94 -11.58 4.99
C ASN A 89 -23.16 -12.55 4.07
N ARG A 90 -21.81 -12.49 4.12
CA ARG A 90 -20.90 -13.29 3.27
C ARG A 90 -19.60 -13.60 4.03
N PRO A 91 -18.87 -14.68 3.63
CA PRO A 91 -17.56 -14.97 4.19
C PRO A 91 -16.58 -13.81 3.97
N VAL A 92 -15.86 -13.43 5.02
CA VAL A 92 -14.87 -12.32 4.99
C VAL A 92 -13.77 -12.58 3.97
N GLY A 93 -13.26 -13.81 3.89
CA GLY A 93 -12.24 -14.20 2.91
C GLY A 93 -12.67 -13.97 1.46
N VAL A 94 -13.94 -14.23 1.13
CA VAL A 94 -14.48 -13.99 -0.22
C VAL A 94 -14.54 -12.50 -0.50
N LEU A 95 -15.03 -11.69 0.43
CA LEU A 95 -15.09 -10.23 0.28
C LEU A 95 -13.70 -9.63 0.04
N ILE A 96 -12.70 -10.11 0.76
CA ILE A 96 -11.32 -9.65 0.63
C ILE A 96 -10.74 -10.07 -0.73
N THR A 97 -10.87 -11.32 -1.12
CA THR A 97 -10.29 -11.82 -2.39
C THR A 97 -10.92 -11.17 -3.62
N GLU A 98 -12.17 -10.76 -3.57
CA GLU A 98 -12.84 -10.00 -4.64
C GLU A 98 -12.32 -8.56 -4.77
N ARG A 99 -11.88 -7.93 -3.67
CA ARG A 99 -11.53 -6.49 -3.63
C ARG A 99 -10.02 -6.25 -3.69
N LEU A 100 -9.26 -7.15 -3.10
CA LEU A 100 -7.81 -7.03 -2.99
C LEU A 100 -7.08 -6.85 -4.33
N PRO A 101 -7.43 -7.57 -5.43
CA PRO A 101 -6.75 -7.41 -6.71
C PRO A 101 -6.81 -5.97 -7.25
N ASN A 102 -7.94 -5.26 -7.10
CA ASN A 102 -8.09 -3.89 -7.56
C ASN A 102 -7.15 -2.93 -6.82
N THR A 103 -7.04 -3.09 -5.49
CA THR A 103 -6.12 -2.31 -4.68
C THR A 103 -4.67 -2.64 -5.01
N LEU A 104 -4.32 -3.91 -5.16
CA LEU A 104 -2.96 -4.32 -5.53
C LEU A 104 -2.57 -3.79 -6.93
N LEU A 105 -3.48 -3.79 -7.88
CA LEU A 105 -3.25 -3.24 -9.21
C LEU A 105 -3.04 -1.72 -9.15
N LEU A 106 -3.90 -1.00 -8.42
CA LEU A 106 -3.76 0.45 -8.21
C LEU A 106 -2.43 0.80 -7.53
N MET A 107 -2.15 0.17 -6.39
CA MET A 107 -0.94 0.43 -5.60
C MET A 107 0.32 -0.01 -6.33
N GLY A 108 0.31 -1.19 -6.93
CA GLY A 108 1.46 -1.73 -7.67
C GLY A 108 1.84 -0.83 -8.85
N SER A 109 0.84 -0.40 -9.64
CA SER A 109 1.04 0.51 -10.76
C SER A 109 1.53 1.88 -10.30
N ALA A 110 0.91 2.45 -9.26
CA ALA A 110 1.32 3.74 -8.70
C ALA A 110 2.74 3.68 -8.10
N THR A 111 3.09 2.59 -7.41
CA THR A 111 4.43 2.38 -6.86
C THR A 111 5.47 2.27 -7.97
N ALA A 112 5.21 1.45 -8.98
CA ALA A 112 6.14 1.27 -10.10
C ALA A 112 6.38 2.60 -10.84
N LEU A 113 5.31 3.35 -11.11
CA LEU A 113 5.37 4.62 -11.80
C LEU A 113 6.12 5.69 -10.96
N SER A 114 5.75 5.85 -9.70
CA SER A 114 6.34 6.84 -8.80
C SER A 114 7.81 6.53 -8.50
N PHE A 115 8.15 5.28 -8.24
CA PHE A 115 9.52 4.84 -8.00
C PHE A 115 10.38 5.02 -9.27
N GLY A 116 9.91 4.56 -10.43
CA GLY A 116 10.64 4.65 -11.69
C GLY A 116 10.87 6.10 -12.13
N ILE A 117 9.80 6.89 -12.27
CA ILE A 117 9.89 8.28 -12.71
C ILE A 117 10.54 9.16 -11.63
N GLY A 118 10.18 8.96 -10.36
CA GLY A 118 10.76 9.71 -9.24
C GLY A 118 12.26 9.50 -9.13
N SER A 119 12.74 8.24 -9.27
CA SER A 119 14.17 7.94 -9.30
C SER A 119 14.87 8.61 -10.49
N ALA A 120 14.30 8.51 -11.68
CA ALA A 120 14.86 9.11 -12.88
C ALA A 120 14.99 10.63 -12.75
N LEU A 121 13.93 11.31 -12.29
CA LEU A 121 13.94 12.76 -12.06
C LEU A 121 14.90 13.13 -10.91
N GLY A 122 14.98 12.30 -9.86
CA GLY A 122 15.95 12.46 -8.78
C GLY A 122 17.39 12.35 -9.24
N ILE A 123 17.69 11.40 -10.15
CA ILE A 123 19.00 11.29 -10.82
C ILE A 123 19.29 12.53 -11.65
N LEU A 124 18.34 13.01 -12.43
CA LEU A 124 18.50 14.22 -13.25
C LEU A 124 18.80 15.47 -12.38
N ALA A 125 18.10 15.63 -11.25
CA ALA A 125 18.34 16.71 -10.31
C ALA A 125 19.71 16.56 -9.62
N GLY A 126 20.00 15.36 -9.07
CA GLY A 126 21.21 15.06 -8.32
C GLY A 126 22.48 14.94 -9.17
N ALA A 127 22.37 14.80 -10.51
CA ALA A 127 23.52 14.77 -11.40
C ALA A 127 24.33 16.08 -11.41
N ARG A 128 23.67 17.22 -11.16
CA ARG A 128 24.31 18.56 -11.05
C ARG A 128 23.65 19.33 -9.92
N PRO A 129 24.03 19.08 -8.65
CA PRO A 129 23.48 19.80 -7.51
C PRO A 129 23.67 21.31 -7.65
N GLY A 130 22.66 22.09 -7.29
CA GLY A 130 22.65 23.56 -7.39
C GLY A 130 22.33 24.11 -8.79
N SER A 131 22.16 23.26 -9.81
CA SER A 131 21.75 23.69 -11.15
C SER A 131 20.29 24.18 -11.19
N VAL A 132 19.93 24.92 -12.25
CA VAL A 132 18.55 25.38 -12.49
C VAL A 132 17.59 24.18 -12.54
N ARG A 133 17.99 23.07 -13.19
CA ARG A 133 17.19 21.83 -13.23
C ARG A 133 16.95 21.26 -11.85
N ASP A 134 17.98 21.19 -11.02
CA ASP A 134 17.86 20.72 -9.64
C ASP A 134 16.87 21.58 -8.85
N ARG A 135 16.98 22.90 -8.97
CA ARG A 135 16.09 23.84 -8.30
C ARG A 135 14.64 23.70 -8.77
N MET A 136 14.41 23.63 -10.08
CA MET A 136 13.06 23.48 -10.66
C MET A 136 12.41 22.17 -10.23
N LEU A 137 13.12 21.04 -10.34
CA LEU A 137 12.60 19.73 -9.93
C LEU A 137 12.34 19.66 -8.43
N SER A 138 13.22 20.27 -7.62
CA SER A 138 13.04 20.31 -6.16
C SER A 138 11.84 21.16 -5.76
N ILE A 139 11.68 22.37 -6.33
CA ILE A 139 10.53 23.23 -6.05
C ILE A 139 9.24 22.57 -6.55
N GLY A 140 9.23 22.04 -7.79
CA GLY A 140 8.07 21.33 -8.33
C GLY A 140 7.64 20.15 -7.47
N SER A 141 8.60 19.36 -6.96
CA SER A 141 8.30 18.25 -6.06
C SER A 141 7.71 18.70 -4.72
N LEU A 142 8.14 19.86 -4.19
CA LEU A 142 7.55 20.41 -2.96
C LEU A 142 6.10 20.86 -3.18
N ILE A 143 5.83 21.53 -4.30
CA ILE A 143 4.47 21.95 -4.65
C ILE A 143 3.55 20.74 -4.78
N VAL A 144 3.95 19.73 -5.54
CA VAL A 144 3.15 18.50 -5.73
C VAL A 144 2.91 17.79 -4.40
N TYR A 145 3.93 17.67 -3.56
CA TYR A 145 3.82 17.00 -2.26
C TYR A 145 2.91 17.72 -1.26
N ALA A 146 2.78 19.05 -1.38
CA ALA A 146 1.91 19.85 -0.52
C ALA A 146 0.41 19.71 -0.89
N ILE A 147 0.10 19.15 -2.06
CA ILE A 147 -1.28 18.99 -2.53
C ILE A 147 -1.90 17.74 -1.87
N PRO A 148 -3.10 17.86 -1.25
CA PRO A 148 -3.80 16.69 -0.73
C PRO A 148 -4.18 15.70 -1.86
N SER A 149 -3.97 14.39 -1.63
CA SER A 149 -4.22 13.34 -2.64
C SER A 149 -5.64 13.34 -3.21
N PHE A 150 -6.63 13.52 -2.34
CA PHE A 150 -8.03 13.56 -2.76
C PHE A 150 -8.32 14.76 -3.66
N TRP A 151 -7.76 15.93 -3.32
CA TRP A 151 -7.95 17.13 -4.10
C TRP A 151 -7.32 16.96 -5.50
N LEU A 152 -6.10 16.42 -5.57
CA LEU A 152 -5.45 16.13 -6.84
C LEU A 152 -6.28 15.14 -7.68
N GLY A 153 -6.79 14.07 -7.06
CA GLY A 153 -7.67 13.11 -7.72
C GLY A 153 -8.93 13.77 -8.29
N LEU A 154 -9.59 14.64 -7.52
CA LEU A 154 -10.77 15.38 -7.96
C LEU A 154 -10.45 16.34 -9.13
N VAL A 155 -9.35 17.09 -9.03
CA VAL A 155 -8.94 18.01 -10.12
C VAL A 155 -8.65 17.24 -11.41
N LEU A 156 -7.89 16.14 -11.32
CA LEU A 156 -7.62 15.28 -12.47
C LEU A 156 -8.93 14.73 -13.08
N SER A 157 -9.85 14.25 -12.24
CA SER A 157 -11.15 13.77 -12.70
C SER A 157 -11.95 14.87 -13.40
N ILE A 158 -12.06 16.07 -12.82
CA ILE A 158 -12.79 17.19 -13.42
C ILE A 158 -12.17 17.59 -14.76
N VAL A 159 -10.86 17.71 -14.83
CA VAL A 159 -10.18 18.17 -16.05
C VAL A 159 -10.23 17.09 -17.13
N PHE A 160 -9.78 15.89 -16.84
CA PHE A 160 -9.54 14.86 -17.85
C PHE A 160 -10.76 13.98 -18.14
N SER A 161 -11.64 13.76 -17.16
CA SER A 161 -12.85 12.95 -17.40
C SER A 161 -14.06 13.81 -17.76
N VAL A 162 -14.30 14.92 -17.04
CA VAL A 162 -15.53 15.72 -17.27
C VAL A 162 -15.35 16.72 -18.40
N LYS A 163 -14.28 17.55 -18.38
CA LYS A 163 -14.08 18.60 -19.38
C LYS A 163 -13.52 18.06 -20.69
N LEU A 164 -12.43 17.32 -20.64
CA LEU A 164 -11.74 16.80 -21.83
C LEU A 164 -12.31 15.48 -22.32
N ARG A 165 -12.99 14.70 -21.45
CA ARG A 165 -13.57 13.38 -21.77
C ARG A 165 -12.54 12.39 -22.33
N TRP A 166 -11.29 12.45 -21.84
CA TRP A 166 -10.23 11.58 -22.28
C TRP A 166 -10.25 10.23 -21.56
N PHE A 167 -10.63 10.23 -20.28
CA PHE A 167 -10.60 9.05 -19.42
C PHE A 167 -11.94 8.85 -18.70
N PRO A 168 -12.27 7.62 -18.31
CA PRO A 168 -13.45 7.31 -17.50
C PRO A 168 -13.42 8.04 -16.15
N ILE A 169 -14.60 8.38 -15.63
CA ILE A 169 -14.75 9.14 -14.40
C ILE A 169 -14.60 8.28 -13.14
N ALA A 170 -15.00 6.99 -13.21
CA ALA A 170 -15.11 6.10 -12.05
C ALA A 170 -15.11 4.62 -12.44
N GLY A 171 -14.84 3.74 -11.45
CA GLY A 171 -14.82 2.31 -11.63
C GLY A 171 -13.45 1.75 -12.00
N VAL A 172 -13.40 0.46 -12.31
CA VAL A 172 -12.19 -0.26 -12.75
C VAL A 172 -12.30 -0.70 -14.20
N GLU A 173 -13.51 -0.90 -14.69
CA GLU A 173 -13.81 -1.32 -16.05
C GLU A 173 -15.20 -0.86 -16.45
N THR A 174 -15.47 -0.80 -17.75
CA THR A 174 -16.79 -0.44 -18.29
C THR A 174 -17.80 -1.55 -18.02
N ILE A 175 -18.83 -1.25 -17.23
CA ILE A 175 -19.87 -2.21 -16.84
C ILE A 175 -20.60 -2.73 -18.09
N ALA A 176 -20.83 -4.04 -18.15
CA ALA A 176 -21.55 -4.73 -19.22
C ALA A 176 -20.97 -4.51 -20.64
N SER A 177 -19.68 -4.17 -20.74
CA SER A 177 -19.03 -3.93 -22.05
C SER A 177 -18.84 -5.20 -22.90
N GLY A 178 -18.95 -6.40 -22.30
CA GLY A 178 -18.64 -7.67 -22.96
C GLY A 178 -17.17 -7.85 -23.36
N LYS A 179 -16.28 -6.92 -23.01
CA LYS A 179 -14.85 -6.99 -23.35
C LYS A 179 -14.17 -8.15 -22.60
N THR A 180 -13.32 -8.90 -23.30
CA THR A 180 -12.53 -10.01 -22.74
C THR A 180 -11.07 -9.91 -23.17
N GLY A 181 -10.19 -10.65 -22.49
CA GLY A 181 -8.77 -10.73 -22.84
C GLY A 181 -8.08 -9.35 -22.90
N PHE A 182 -7.37 -9.07 -23.98
CA PHE A 182 -6.59 -7.83 -24.14
C PHE A 182 -7.47 -6.57 -24.18
N ALA A 183 -8.66 -6.63 -24.77
CA ALA A 183 -9.59 -5.49 -24.81
C ALA A 183 -10.06 -5.10 -23.40
N ARG A 184 -10.28 -6.07 -22.50
CA ARG A 184 -10.60 -5.82 -21.09
C ARG A 184 -9.39 -5.22 -20.35
N ALA A 185 -8.17 -5.72 -20.62
CA ALA A 185 -6.97 -5.17 -19.99
C ALA A 185 -6.73 -3.71 -20.37
N LEU A 186 -6.98 -3.32 -21.62
CA LEU A 186 -6.93 -1.91 -22.05
C LEU A 186 -8.01 -1.06 -21.36
N ASP A 187 -9.22 -1.58 -21.25
CA ASP A 187 -10.31 -0.88 -20.56
C ASP A 187 -10.00 -0.62 -19.09
N ILE A 188 -9.44 -1.62 -18.40
CA ILE A 188 -8.95 -1.47 -17.01
C ILE A 188 -7.80 -0.45 -16.94
N ALA A 189 -6.87 -0.48 -17.90
CA ALA A 189 -5.78 0.48 -17.94
C ALA A 189 -6.30 1.92 -18.09
N ASP A 190 -7.27 2.17 -18.97
CA ASP A 190 -7.89 3.48 -19.16
C ASP A 190 -8.55 4.00 -17.86
N HIS A 191 -9.27 3.13 -17.15
CA HIS A 191 -9.91 3.49 -15.88
C HIS A 191 -8.87 3.78 -14.77
N LEU A 192 -7.70 3.18 -14.83
CA LEU A 192 -6.66 3.34 -13.83
C LEU A 192 -5.70 4.51 -14.11
N VAL A 193 -5.68 5.12 -15.28
CA VAL A 193 -4.76 6.24 -15.61
C VAL A 193 -4.84 7.35 -14.58
N LEU A 194 -6.02 7.88 -14.30
CA LEU A 194 -6.19 8.99 -13.38
C LEU A 194 -5.99 8.61 -11.90
N PRO A 195 -6.56 7.50 -11.39
CA PRO A 195 -6.28 7.04 -10.02
C PRO A 195 -4.80 6.76 -9.76
N VAL A 196 -4.15 6.05 -10.68
CA VAL A 196 -2.71 5.76 -10.61
C VAL A 196 -1.91 7.05 -10.69
N GLY A 197 -2.26 7.96 -11.61
CA GLY A 197 -1.60 9.26 -11.75
C GLY A 197 -1.69 10.10 -10.48
N ALA A 198 -2.88 10.20 -9.88
CA ALA A 198 -3.11 10.94 -8.65
C ALA A 198 -2.27 10.39 -7.48
N LEU A 199 -2.26 9.06 -7.30
CA LEU A 199 -1.49 8.41 -6.25
C LEU A 199 0.01 8.50 -6.54
N ALA A 200 0.43 8.23 -7.77
CA ALA A 200 1.82 8.22 -8.17
C ALA A 200 2.50 9.59 -8.07
N LEU A 201 1.83 10.68 -8.41
CA LEU A 201 2.42 12.03 -8.38
C LEU A 201 2.94 12.41 -7.00
N ILE A 202 2.20 12.08 -5.94
CA ILE A 202 2.57 12.40 -4.56
C ILE A 202 3.81 11.62 -4.14
N TYR A 203 3.82 10.31 -4.40
CA TYR A 203 4.95 9.44 -4.04
C TYR A 203 6.16 9.68 -4.95
N LEU A 204 5.94 10.07 -6.21
CA LEU A 204 7.00 10.50 -7.13
C LEU A 204 7.79 11.67 -6.57
N ALA A 205 7.09 12.68 -6.03
CA ALA A 205 7.74 13.84 -5.41
C ALA A 205 8.63 13.44 -4.21
N LEU A 206 8.21 12.42 -3.44
CA LEU A 206 8.99 11.88 -2.35
C LEU A 206 10.23 11.13 -2.84
N PHE A 207 10.06 10.17 -3.79
CA PHE A 207 11.17 9.40 -4.34
C PHE A 207 12.20 10.27 -5.06
N LEU A 208 11.75 11.31 -5.77
CA LEU A 208 12.63 12.32 -6.38
C LEU A 208 13.53 12.95 -5.32
N ARG A 209 12.97 13.45 -4.21
CA ARG A 209 13.72 14.12 -3.15
C ARG A 209 14.71 13.19 -2.46
N VAL A 210 14.30 11.97 -2.14
CA VAL A 210 15.18 10.97 -1.50
C VAL A 210 16.33 10.62 -2.42
N MET A 211 16.06 10.36 -3.70
CA MET A 211 17.08 10.05 -4.69
C MET A 211 18.06 11.22 -4.89
N ARG A 212 17.55 12.43 -5.04
CA ARG A 212 18.36 13.66 -5.16
C ARG A 212 19.26 13.87 -3.95
N SER A 213 18.72 13.73 -2.73
CA SER A 213 19.48 13.87 -1.48
C SER A 213 20.57 12.81 -1.36
N GLY A 214 20.24 11.55 -1.59
CA GLY A 214 21.20 10.45 -1.59
C GLY A 214 22.33 10.66 -2.61
N MET A 215 22.01 11.18 -3.79
CA MET A 215 23.04 11.54 -4.77
C MET A 215 23.92 12.69 -4.30
N ALA A 216 23.35 13.74 -3.69
CA ALA A 216 24.11 14.88 -3.18
C ALA A 216 25.13 14.45 -2.10
N GLU A 217 24.78 13.46 -1.28
CA GLU A 217 25.69 12.86 -0.30
C GLU A 217 26.74 11.96 -0.97
N ALA A 218 26.30 11.10 -1.90
CA ALA A 218 27.21 10.21 -2.61
C ALA A 218 28.30 10.97 -3.40
N TRP A 219 28.02 12.19 -3.89
CA TRP A 219 29.03 13.04 -4.53
C TRP A 219 30.19 13.42 -3.65
N LYS A 220 30.04 13.40 -2.33
CA LYS A 220 31.06 13.78 -1.34
C LYS A 220 31.99 12.61 -0.97
N LEU A 221 31.66 11.38 -1.38
CA LEU A 221 32.41 10.18 -1.00
C LEU A 221 33.67 10.00 -1.85
N ASP A 222 34.71 9.41 -1.24
CA ASP A 222 36.05 9.25 -1.82
C ASP A 222 36.06 8.47 -3.14
N PHE A 223 35.14 7.51 -3.32
CA PHE A 223 35.08 6.74 -4.56
C PHE A 223 34.82 7.61 -5.80
N VAL A 224 34.18 8.80 -5.61
CA VAL A 224 33.96 9.76 -6.71
C VAL A 224 35.28 10.42 -7.11
N LEU A 225 36.12 10.74 -6.13
CA LEU A 225 37.47 11.29 -6.36
C LEU A 225 38.32 10.27 -7.14
N PHE A 226 38.34 9.00 -6.70
CA PHE A 226 39.05 7.92 -7.41
C PHE A 226 38.50 7.68 -8.83
N ALA A 227 37.17 7.76 -9.03
CA ALA A 227 36.58 7.60 -10.34
C ALA A 227 37.00 8.74 -11.30
N ARG A 228 37.10 9.98 -10.81
CA ARG A 228 37.61 11.13 -11.57
C ARG A 228 39.11 10.97 -11.90
N ALA A 229 39.92 10.56 -10.92
CA ALA A 229 41.34 10.32 -11.13
C ALA A 229 41.61 9.24 -12.19
N LYS A 230 40.72 8.25 -12.33
CA LYS A 230 40.74 7.23 -13.38
C LYS A 230 40.24 7.74 -14.75
N GLY A 231 39.90 9.01 -14.90
CA GLY A 231 39.45 9.60 -16.16
C GLY A 231 38.04 9.18 -16.60
N LEU A 232 37.19 8.67 -15.69
CA LEU A 232 35.83 8.27 -16.05
C LEU A 232 34.98 9.48 -16.42
N SER A 233 34.18 9.35 -17.48
CA SER A 233 33.24 10.39 -17.90
C SER A 233 32.18 10.68 -16.80
N ARG A 234 31.74 11.94 -16.71
CA ARG A 234 30.77 12.37 -15.72
C ARG A 234 29.47 11.52 -15.74
N SER A 235 28.95 11.18 -16.91
CA SER A 235 27.76 10.35 -17.05
C SER A 235 27.96 8.95 -16.45
N ARG A 236 29.15 8.36 -16.66
CA ARG A 236 29.50 7.06 -16.08
C ARG A 236 29.61 7.13 -14.55
N ILE A 237 30.20 8.21 -14.01
CA ILE A 237 30.27 8.45 -12.58
C ILE A 237 28.86 8.59 -11.99
N VAL A 238 28.00 9.41 -12.62
CA VAL A 238 26.60 9.61 -12.20
C VAL A 238 25.83 8.31 -12.16
N LEU A 239 25.74 7.60 -13.27
CA LEU A 239 24.84 6.45 -13.40
C LEU A 239 25.38 5.20 -12.71
N ARG A 240 26.69 4.92 -12.79
CA ARG A 240 27.26 3.66 -12.32
C ARG A 240 27.79 3.69 -10.89
N HIS A 241 28.12 4.88 -10.38
CA HIS A 241 28.70 5.03 -9.04
C HIS A 241 27.78 5.81 -8.12
N VAL A 242 27.45 7.06 -8.44
CA VAL A 242 26.67 7.93 -7.53
C VAL A 242 25.23 7.46 -7.39
N ALA A 243 24.51 7.25 -8.51
CA ALA A 243 23.12 6.82 -8.47
C ALA A 243 22.94 5.45 -7.81
N ARG A 244 23.88 4.50 -8.05
CA ARG A 244 23.82 3.18 -7.42
C ARG A 244 23.90 3.25 -5.90
N ASN A 245 24.73 4.12 -5.33
CA ASN A 245 24.79 4.34 -3.88
C ASN A 245 23.54 5.02 -3.35
N ALA A 246 22.98 5.97 -4.09
CA ALA A 246 21.76 6.67 -3.73
C ALA A 246 20.49 5.80 -3.81
N LEU A 247 20.52 4.65 -4.49
CA LEU A 247 19.41 3.70 -4.54
C LEU A 247 19.17 3.00 -3.20
N LEU A 248 20.17 2.80 -2.36
CA LEU A 248 20.01 2.09 -1.08
C LEU A 248 18.97 2.78 -0.16
N PRO A 249 19.09 4.08 0.21
CA PRO A 249 18.06 4.75 0.99
C PRO A 249 16.71 4.83 0.28
N LEU A 250 16.70 4.84 -1.06
CA LEU A 250 15.48 4.88 -1.83
C LEU A 250 14.69 3.57 -1.73
N VAL A 251 15.37 2.42 -1.73
CA VAL A 251 14.73 1.10 -1.54
C VAL A 251 14.18 0.95 -0.12
N THR A 252 14.85 1.52 0.90
CA THR A 252 14.30 1.59 2.26
C THR A 252 12.97 2.35 2.26
N MET A 253 12.96 3.51 1.60
CA MET A 253 11.75 4.33 1.51
C MET A 253 10.64 3.62 0.74
N LEU A 254 10.95 2.81 -0.26
CA LEU A 254 9.97 2.00 -0.98
C LEU A 254 9.21 1.07 -0.02
N GLY A 255 9.91 0.37 0.87
CA GLY A 255 9.27 -0.50 1.87
C GLY A 255 8.36 0.27 2.82
N LEU A 256 8.84 1.37 3.39
CA LEU A 256 8.06 2.21 4.31
C LEU A 256 6.81 2.79 3.61
N GLN A 257 6.97 3.30 2.40
CA GLN A 257 5.86 3.93 1.67
C GLN A 257 4.84 2.93 1.13
N SER A 258 5.23 1.69 0.85
CA SER A 258 4.28 0.67 0.43
C SER A 258 3.22 0.39 1.51
N ALA A 259 3.60 0.43 2.79
CA ALA A 259 2.64 0.34 3.90
C ALA A 259 1.75 1.59 4.00
N ALA A 260 2.33 2.80 3.83
CA ALA A 260 1.58 4.05 3.86
C ALA A 260 0.59 4.17 2.67
N MET A 261 0.92 3.60 1.52
CA MET A 261 0.06 3.59 0.35
C MET A 261 -1.24 2.81 0.57
N LEU A 262 -1.25 1.78 1.44
CA LEU A 262 -2.50 1.10 1.82
C LEU A 262 -3.53 2.08 2.41
N GLY A 263 -3.09 2.98 3.31
CA GLY A 263 -3.96 4.03 3.85
C GLY A 263 -4.34 5.09 2.79
N GLY A 264 -3.40 5.50 1.95
CA GLY A 264 -3.61 6.49 0.89
C GLY A 264 -4.52 5.98 -0.24
N SER A 265 -4.50 4.68 -0.53
CA SER A 265 -5.35 4.09 -1.56
C SER A 265 -6.83 4.19 -1.23
N VAL A 266 -7.23 4.11 0.06
CA VAL A 266 -8.64 4.24 0.51
C VAL A 266 -9.28 5.52 -0.03
N VAL A 267 -8.55 6.62 0.05
CA VAL A 267 -9.02 7.93 -0.39
C VAL A 267 -9.19 7.97 -1.92
N ILE A 268 -8.20 7.48 -2.65
CA ILE A 268 -8.25 7.42 -4.11
C ILE A 268 -9.32 6.44 -4.60
N GLU A 269 -9.42 5.26 -3.97
CA GLU A 269 -10.50 4.31 -4.26
C GLU A 269 -11.89 4.93 -4.05
N SER A 270 -12.05 5.79 -3.03
CA SER A 270 -13.31 6.48 -2.76
C SER A 270 -13.61 7.55 -3.79
N VAL A 271 -12.62 8.37 -4.18
CA VAL A 271 -12.76 9.43 -5.20
C VAL A 271 -13.15 8.86 -6.55
N PHE A 272 -12.48 7.79 -6.99
CA PHE A 272 -12.71 7.17 -8.29
C PHE A 272 -13.69 5.99 -8.25
N ALA A 273 -14.41 5.80 -7.15
CA ALA A 273 -15.37 4.71 -6.94
C ALA A 273 -14.82 3.30 -7.25
N ILE A 274 -13.52 3.08 -7.08
CA ILE A 274 -12.88 1.78 -7.29
C ILE A 274 -13.38 0.80 -6.22
N PRO A 275 -13.89 -0.39 -6.59
CA PRO A 275 -14.31 -1.40 -5.64
C PRO A 275 -13.09 -2.14 -5.06
N GLY A 276 -12.30 -1.42 -4.24
CA GLY A 276 -11.07 -1.90 -3.66
C GLY A 276 -11.19 -2.34 -2.20
N PHE A 277 -10.08 -2.84 -1.68
CA PHE A 277 -9.91 -3.31 -0.32
C PHE A 277 -9.99 -2.17 0.71
N GLY A 278 -9.48 -0.96 0.34
CA GLY A 278 -9.57 0.21 1.20
C GLY A 278 -11.00 0.70 1.38
N ARG A 279 -11.82 0.72 0.33
CA ARG A 279 -13.27 1.01 0.44
C ARG A 279 -14.02 -0.08 1.22
N LEU A 280 -13.60 -1.33 1.13
CA LEU A 280 -14.15 -2.40 1.95
C LEU A 280 -13.88 -2.12 3.43
N ALA A 281 -12.65 -1.68 3.77
CA ALA A 281 -12.30 -1.28 5.13
C ALA A 281 -13.19 -0.12 5.64
N GLN A 282 -13.38 0.92 4.82
CA GLN A 282 -14.25 2.05 5.17
C GLN A 282 -15.72 1.60 5.44
N LYS A 283 -16.24 0.70 4.60
CA LYS A 283 -17.59 0.14 4.81
C LYS A 283 -17.67 -0.71 6.08
N ALA A 284 -16.62 -1.49 6.38
CA ALA A 284 -16.56 -2.29 7.61
C ALA A 284 -16.54 -1.41 8.86
N VAL A 285 -15.79 -0.29 8.84
CA VAL A 285 -15.81 0.71 9.94
C VAL A 285 -17.19 1.31 10.11
N ASN A 286 -17.81 1.78 9.04
CA ASN A 286 -19.12 2.42 9.08
C ASN A 286 -20.22 1.45 9.54
N GLY A 287 -20.13 0.16 9.14
CA GLY A 287 -21.03 -0.90 9.54
C GLY A 287 -20.69 -1.56 10.88
N ARG A 288 -19.63 -1.11 11.56
CA ARG A 288 -19.11 -1.71 12.81
C ARG A 288 -18.93 -3.23 12.72
N ASP A 289 -18.59 -3.71 11.52
CA ASP A 289 -18.43 -5.14 11.23
C ASP A 289 -17.07 -5.63 11.76
N ALA A 290 -17.05 -6.04 13.02
CA ALA A 290 -15.83 -6.45 13.70
C ALA A 290 -15.13 -7.65 13.02
N PRO A 291 -15.82 -8.75 12.60
CA PRO A 291 -15.17 -9.83 11.89
C PRO A 291 -14.50 -9.37 10.57
N LEU A 292 -15.20 -8.54 9.79
CA LEU A 292 -14.65 -7.99 8.54
C LEU A 292 -13.46 -7.07 8.82
N LEU A 293 -13.53 -6.20 9.83
CA LEU A 293 -12.40 -5.34 10.24
C LEU A 293 -11.18 -6.15 10.66
N MET A 294 -11.39 -7.19 11.47
CA MET A 294 -10.31 -8.08 11.88
C MET A 294 -9.66 -8.78 10.68
N GLY A 295 -10.46 -9.30 9.74
CA GLY A 295 -9.95 -9.91 8.51
C GLY A 295 -9.16 -8.93 7.64
N ILE A 296 -9.62 -7.68 7.55
CA ILE A 296 -8.92 -6.60 6.83
C ILE A 296 -7.58 -6.27 7.49
N VAL A 297 -7.55 -6.14 8.82
CA VAL A 297 -6.32 -5.83 9.56
C VAL A 297 -5.28 -6.97 9.40
N VAL A 298 -5.71 -8.22 9.55
CA VAL A 298 -4.86 -9.39 9.33
C VAL A 298 -4.30 -9.39 7.90
N THR A 299 -5.15 -9.19 6.90
CA THR A 299 -4.74 -9.15 5.50
C THR A 299 -3.77 -7.99 5.24
N SER A 300 -4.03 -6.80 5.79
CA SER A 300 -3.14 -5.65 5.69
C SER A 300 -1.77 -5.94 6.31
N ALA A 301 -1.72 -6.56 7.49
CA ALA A 301 -0.48 -6.94 8.15
C ALA A 301 0.33 -7.95 7.30
N VAL A 302 -0.35 -8.96 6.74
CA VAL A 302 0.28 -9.94 5.84
C VAL A 302 0.81 -9.26 4.58
N LEU A 303 0.07 -8.31 3.98
CA LEU A 303 0.53 -7.54 2.83
C LEU A 303 1.78 -6.71 3.15
N VAL A 304 1.78 -5.99 4.27
CA VAL A 304 2.95 -5.19 4.70
C VAL A 304 4.16 -6.08 4.92
N ILE A 305 3.99 -7.22 5.59
CA ILE A 305 5.06 -8.21 5.79
C ILE A 305 5.59 -8.72 4.44
N SER A 306 4.69 -9.03 3.50
CA SER A 306 5.05 -9.51 2.16
C SER A 306 5.83 -8.47 1.36
N VAL A 307 5.40 -7.21 1.40
CA VAL A 307 6.11 -6.12 0.72
C VAL A 307 7.48 -5.87 1.35
N ASN A 308 7.58 -5.85 2.67
CA ASN A 308 8.87 -5.70 3.36
C ASN A 308 9.81 -6.84 3.00
N PHE A 309 9.29 -8.06 2.88
CA PHE A 309 10.08 -9.19 2.41
C PHE A 309 10.59 -9.02 0.97
N LEU A 310 9.74 -8.53 0.05
CA LEU A 310 10.17 -8.21 -1.32
C LEU A 310 11.28 -7.15 -1.34
N VAL A 311 11.16 -6.13 -0.49
CA VAL A 311 12.18 -5.08 -0.33
C VAL A 311 13.50 -5.66 0.19
N ASP A 312 13.47 -6.57 1.17
CA ASP A 312 14.67 -7.25 1.67
C ASP A 312 15.36 -8.07 0.57
N LEU A 313 14.59 -8.71 -0.33
CA LEU A 313 15.15 -9.40 -1.50
C LEU A 313 15.83 -8.44 -2.47
N VAL A 314 15.23 -7.27 -2.71
CA VAL A 314 15.84 -6.22 -3.54
C VAL A 314 17.13 -5.71 -2.90
N TYR A 315 17.14 -5.50 -1.56
CA TYR A 315 18.36 -5.15 -0.83
C TYR A 315 19.47 -6.18 -1.01
N ALA A 316 19.16 -7.45 -0.80
CA ALA A 316 20.14 -8.53 -0.96
C ALA A 316 20.72 -8.60 -2.39
N ALA A 317 19.94 -8.19 -3.39
CA ALA A 317 20.40 -8.12 -4.78
C ALA A 317 21.27 -6.88 -5.06
N LEU A 318 21.00 -5.74 -4.41
CA LEU A 318 21.75 -4.48 -4.64
C LEU A 318 23.06 -4.43 -3.86
N ASP A 319 23.09 -4.95 -2.62
CA ASP A 319 24.28 -4.97 -1.76
C ASP A 319 24.53 -6.37 -1.16
N PRO A 320 25.35 -7.20 -1.79
CA PRO A 320 25.69 -8.53 -1.27
C PRO A 320 26.50 -8.53 0.03
N ARG A 321 26.95 -7.35 0.51
CA ARG A 321 27.74 -7.23 1.76
C ARG A 321 26.86 -7.22 3.01
N ILE A 322 25.60 -6.79 2.93
CA ILE A 322 24.68 -6.71 4.08
C ILE A 322 24.41 -8.11 4.68
N GLY A 323 24.52 -9.18 3.89
CA GLY A 323 24.36 -10.55 4.37
C GLY A 323 25.59 -11.18 5.02
N ALA A 324 26.74 -10.49 5.06
CA ALA A 324 27.98 -11.02 5.63
C ALA A 324 28.25 -10.53 7.06
N SER A 325 27.68 -9.41 7.48
CA SER A 325 27.90 -8.82 8.81
C SER A 325 26.98 -9.38 9.92
N GLU A 326 25.91 -10.10 9.57
CA GLU A 326 24.98 -10.70 10.56
C GLU A 326 25.27 -12.19 10.89
N GLY A 327 26.34 -12.75 10.35
CA GLY A 327 26.75 -14.14 10.60
C GLY A 327 27.83 -14.31 11.67
N GLY A 328 28.15 -13.25 12.41
CA GLY A 328 29.20 -13.24 13.40
C GLY A 328 28.72 -12.73 14.77
N VAL A 329 27.86 -13.50 15.46
CA VAL A 329 27.76 -13.58 16.93
C VAL A 329 27.25 -14.98 17.26
#